data_4a598689fef488825dba41da9e022e26
#
_entry.id   4a598689fef488825dba41da9e022e26
#
_cell.length_a   1.000
_cell.length_b   1.000
_cell.length_c   1.000
_cell.angle_alpha   90.00
_cell.angle_beta   90.00
_cell.angle_gamma   90.00
#
_symmetry.space_group_name_H-M   'P 1'
#
loop_
_entity.id
_entity.type
_entity.pdbx_description
1 polymer ?
#
loop_
_entity_poly.entity_id
_entity_poly.type
_entity_poly.pdbx_seq_one_letter_code
_entity_poly.pdbx_strand_id
1 'polypeptide(L)'
;MASRTVTTHADAIRMDVPDLVQTLIDALGASVVAAMSGAGSRSLPKKWVEGTRPGPEKLDRLRLGYRVWRTLSDAEGRHVALAWMVGANPRLEEQTPVTCIRELRTIDVLGAAEAFVNDNPA
;
A
#
# COMPACT_ATOMS: atom_id res chain seq x y z
N MET A 1 20.60 -5.61 -12.96
CA MET A 1 19.93 -5.58 -11.64
C MET A 1 18.43 -5.49 -11.82
N ALA A 2 17.71 -6.32 -11.10
CA ALA A 2 16.26 -6.19 -11.08
C ALA A 2 15.87 -4.82 -10.51
N SER A 3 14.87 -4.18 -11.06
CA SER A 3 14.37 -2.92 -10.53
C SER A 3 13.74 -3.18 -9.16
N ARG A 4 13.74 -2.17 -8.31
CA ARG A 4 13.12 -2.25 -6.99
C ARG A 4 11.62 -2.56 -7.10
N THR A 5 10.97 -2.02 -8.12
CA THR A 5 9.54 -2.28 -8.40
C THR A 5 9.29 -3.77 -8.65
N VAL A 6 10.14 -4.43 -9.44
CA VAL A 6 10.01 -5.86 -9.73
C VAL A 6 10.19 -6.68 -8.46
N THR A 7 11.19 -6.36 -7.64
CA THR A 7 11.43 -7.05 -6.37
C THR A 7 10.24 -6.88 -5.42
N THR A 8 9.71 -5.65 -5.31
CA THR A 8 8.57 -5.34 -4.44
C THR A 8 7.34 -6.12 -4.86
N HIS A 9 7.10 -6.24 -6.18
CA HIS A 9 5.96 -7.00 -6.70
C HIS A 9 6.08 -8.49 -6.34
N ALA A 10 7.27 -9.07 -6.52
CA ALA A 10 7.53 -10.46 -6.16
C ALA A 10 7.31 -10.69 -4.67
N ASP A 11 7.79 -9.78 -3.81
CA ASP A 11 7.61 -9.85 -2.37
C ASP A 11 6.12 -9.84 -2.01
N ALA A 12 5.35 -8.95 -2.62
CA ALA A 12 3.93 -8.83 -2.36
C ALA A 12 3.17 -10.11 -2.72
N ILE A 13 3.57 -10.80 -3.80
CA ILE A 13 2.94 -12.04 -4.24
C ILE A 13 3.30 -13.20 -3.32
N ARG A 14 4.57 -13.28 -2.90
CA ARG A 14 5.09 -14.40 -2.09
C ARG A 14 4.68 -14.34 -0.63
N MET A 15 4.47 -13.14 -0.11
CA MET A 15 4.15 -12.96 1.29
C MET A 15 2.79 -13.57 1.60
N ASP A 16 2.69 -14.35 2.66
CA ASP A 16 1.39 -14.87 3.05
C ASP A 16 0.51 -13.75 3.62
N VAL A 17 -0.79 -13.99 3.63
CA VAL A 17 -1.75 -12.94 3.97
C VAL A 17 -1.60 -12.43 5.41
N PRO A 18 -1.46 -13.29 6.44
CA PRO A 18 -1.26 -12.76 7.79
C PRO A 18 -0.03 -11.86 7.91
N ASP A 19 1.09 -12.24 7.32
CA ASP A 19 2.31 -11.43 7.38
C ASP A 19 2.17 -10.14 6.60
N LEU A 20 1.55 -10.20 5.43
CA LEU A 20 1.27 -9.03 4.60
C LEU A 20 0.47 -8.00 5.38
N VAL A 21 -0.64 -8.44 5.98
CA VAL A 21 -1.53 -7.54 6.70
C VAL A 21 -0.86 -7.00 7.95
N GLN A 22 -0.15 -7.85 8.70
CA GLN A 22 0.55 -7.39 9.91
C GLN A 22 1.59 -6.33 9.57
N THR A 23 2.35 -6.54 8.49
CA THR A 23 3.34 -5.55 8.03
C THR A 23 2.68 -4.21 7.73
N LEU A 24 1.55 -4.26 7.03
CA LEU A 24 0.83 -3.03 6.70
C LEU A 24 0.23 -2.35 7.93
N ILE A 25 -0.29 -3.12 8.88
CA ILE A 25 -0.81 -2.56 10.13
C ILE A 25 0.31 -1.88 10.92
N ASP A 26 1.47 -2.53 11.01
CA ASP A 26 2.62 -1.97 11.72
C ASP A 26 3.10 -0.67 11.08
N ALA A 27 3.05 -0.60 9.77
CA ALA A 27 3.52 0.56 9.02
C ALA A 27 2.51 1.70 8.96
N LEU A 28 1.24 1.39 8.76
CA LEU A 28 0.21 2.37 8.42
C LEU A 28 -0.88 2.51 9.48
N GLY A 29 -1.03 1.53 10.35
CA GLY A 29 -2.11 1.49 11.32
C GLY A 29 -3.36 0.79 10.78
N ALA A 30 -4.14 0.22 11.69
CA ALA A 30 -5.32 -0.58 11.34
C ALA A 30 -6.37 0.23 10.58
N SER A 31 -6.57 1.49 10.92
CA SER A 31 -7.56 2.35 10.25
C SER A 31 -7.22 2.60 8.79
N VAL A 32 -5.95 2.88 8.50
CA VAL A 32 -5.49 3.10 7.13
C VAL A 32 -5.60 1.81 6.32
N VAL A 33 -5.20 0.68 6.90
CA VAL A 33 -5.32 -0.61 6.22
C VAL A 33 -6.78 -0.94 5.92
N ALA A 34 -7.68 -0.68 6.85
CA ALA A 34 -9.12 -0.90 6.64
C ALA A 34 -9.62 -0.04 5.47
N ALA A 35 -9.28 1.24 5.47
CA ALA A 35 -9.70 2.15 4.38
C ALA A 35 -9.13 1.71 3.04
N MET A 36 -7.85 1.39 3.01
CA MET A 36 -7.13 1.01 1.78
C MET A 36 -7.68 -0.28 1.18
N SER A 37 -7.99 -1.25 2.00
CA SER A 37 -8.45 -2.57 1.55
C SER A 37 -9.95 -2.63 1.25
N GLY A 38 -10.70 -1.62 1.67
CA GLY A 38 -12.15 -1.65 1.56
C GLY A 38 -12.82 -2.50 2.63
N ALA A 39 -12.15 -2.73 3.76
CA ALA A 39 -12.73 -3.46 4.88
C ALA A 39 -13.92 -2.68 5.45
N GLY A 40 -14.95 -3.39 5.84
CA GLY A 40 -16.15 -2.77 6.40
C GLY A 40 -15.96 -2.24 7.82
N SER A 41 -14.89 -2.62 8.48
CA SER A 41 -14.60 -2.15 9.84
C SER A 41 -13.10 -2.13 10.09
N ARG A 42 -12.70 -1.32 11.06
CA ARG A 42 -11.30 -1.21 11.46
C ARG A 42 -10.77 -2.50 12.10
N SER A 43 -11.64 -3.34 12.61
CA SER A 43 -11.25 -4.60 13.26
C SER A 43 -11.01 -5.74 12.27
N LEU A 44 -11.49 -5.62 11.03
CA LEU A 44 -11.38 -6.70 10.05
C LEU A 44 -9.93 -7.05 9.68
N PRO A 45 -9.02 -6.07 9.49
CA PRO A 45 -7.63 -6.41 9.20
C PRO A 45 -6.99 -7.32 10.25
N LYS A 46 -7.29 -7.11 11.53
CA LYS A 46 -6.76 -7.97 12.59
C LYS A 46 -7.25 -9.42 12.45
N LYS A 47 -8.49 -9.61 12.01
CA LYS A 47 -9.02 -10.95 11.76
C LYS A 47 -8.27 -11.65 10.64
N TRP A 48 -7.82 -10.89 9.62
CA TRP A 48 -6.99 -11.46 8.55
C TRP A 48 -5.62 -11.90 9.08
N VAL A 49 -5.05 -11.15 10.00
CA VAL A 49 -3.80 -11.55 10.67
C VAL A 49 -4.02 -12.85 11.44
N GLU A 50 -5.19 -13.02 12.04
CA GLU A 50 -5.55 -14.21 12.84
C GLU A 50 -5.97 -15.41 12.00
N GLY A 51 -6.03 -15.27 10.67
CA GLY A 51 -6.27 -16.40 9.78
C GLY A 51 -7.53 -16.32 8.92
N THR A 52 -8.45 -15.39 9.19
CA THR A 52 -9.59 -15.18 8.30
C THR A 52 -9.07 -14.68 6.96
N ARG A 53 -9.55 -15.22 5.86
CA ARG A 53 -9.06 -14.82 4.55
C ARG A 53 -9.86 -13.66 3.98
N PRO A 54 -9.17 -12.61 3.49
CA PRO A 54 -9.85 -11.55 2.74
C PRO A 54 -10.33 -12.09 1.40
N GLY A 55 -11.41 -11.52 0.88
CA GLY A 55 -11.86 -11.85 -0.47
C GLY A 55 -10.85 -11.36 -1.51
N PRO A 56 -10.98 -11.84 -2.77
CA PRO A 56 -10.00 -11.54 -3.82
C PRO A 56 -9.73 -10.06 -4.05
N GLU A 57 -10.77 -9.23 -4.07
CA GLU A 57 -10.60 -7.80 -4.31
C GLU A 57 -9.88 -7.12 -3.16
N LYS A 58 -10.23 -7.48 -1.92
CA LYS A 58 -9.54 -6.92 -0.75
C LYS A 58 -8.08 -7.35 -0.73
N LEU A 59 -7.80 -8.59 -1.13
CA LEU A 59 -6.44 -9.08 -1.22
C LEU A 59 -5.64 -8.34 -2.30
N ASP A 60 -6.25 -8.07 -3.45
CA ASP A 60 -5.61 -7.29 -4.51
C ASP A 60 -5.25 -5.89 -4.02
N ARG A 61 -6.13 -5.26 -3.26
CA ARG A 61 -5.88 -3.95 -2.67
C ARG A 61 -4.74 -3.99 -1.66
N LEU A 62 -4.73 -5.01 -0.82
CA LEU A 62 -3.65 -5.19 0.16
C LEU A 62 -2.29 -5.35 -0.52
N ARG A 63 -2.22 -6.15 -1.58
CA ARG A 63 -0.98 -6.34 -2.32
C ARG A 63 -0.54 -5.08 -3.03
N LEU A 64 -1.47 -4.36 -3.64
CA LEU A 64 -1.16 -3.08 -4.27
C LEU A 64 -0.65 -2.09 -3.23
N GLY A 65 -1.32 -2.01 -2.09
CA GLY A 65 -0.91 -1.13 -1.00
C GLY A 65 0.50 -1.44 -0.51
N TYR A 66 0.84 -2.71 -0.39
CA TYR A 66 2.18 -3.14 0.00
C TYR A 66 3.23 -2.69 -1.03
N ARG A 67 2.96 -2.87 -2.32
CA ARG A 67 3.88 -2.45 -3.37
C ARG A 67 4.15 -0.94 -3.31
N VAL A 68 3.10 -0.17 -3.18
CA VAL A 68 3.21 1.30 -3.12
C VAL A 68 3.99 1.71 -1.87
N TRP A 69 3.58 1.19 -0.71
CA TRP A 69 4.24 1.50 0.55
C TRP A 69 5.73 1.12 0.51
N ARG A 70 6.04 -0.06 0.02
CA ARG A 70 7.41 -0.56 -0.01
C ARG A 70 8.29 0.31 -0.91
N THR A 71 7.77 0.72 -2.06
CA THR A 71 8.48 1.61 -2.98
C THR A 71 8.86 2.91 -2.28
N LEU A 72 7.93 3.49 -1.54
CA LEU A 72 8.16 4.76 -0.84
C LEU A 72 9.05 4.57 0.38
N SER A 73 8.77 3.55 1.18
CA SER A 73 9.48 3.29 2.42
C SER A 73 10.95 2.96 2.17
N ASP A 74 11.25 2.18 1.13
CA ASP A 74 12.63 1.84 0.79
C ASP A 74 13.42 3.07 0.33
N ALA A 75 12.77 4.01 -0.32
CA ALA A 75 13.44 5.19 -0.86
C ALA A 75 13.50 6.34 0.14
N GLU A 76 12.44 6.57 0.90
CA GLU A 76 12.27 7.79 1.70
C GLU A 76 12.05 7.52 3.19
N GLY A 77 11.92 6.27 3.61
CA GLY A 77 11.67 5.91 4.99
C GLY A 77 10.19 5.85 5.35
N ARG A 78 9.92 5.25 6.50
CA ARG A 78 8.54 4.93 6.91
C ARG A 78 7.66 6.14 7.15
N HIS A 79 8.22 7.20 7.70
CA HIS A 79 7.43 8.40 8.02
C HIS A 79 6.98 9.14 6.77
N VAL A 80 7.87 9.29 5.80
CA VAL A 80 7.53 9.91 4.52
C VAL A 80 6.53 9.04 3.77
N ALA A 81 6.74 7.72 3.79
CA ALA A 81 5.82 6.79 3.14
C ALA A 81 4.39 6.92 3.70
N LEU A 82 4.24 6.94 5.03
CA LEU A 82 2.92 7.08 5.64
C LEU A 82 2.27 8.42 5.27
N ALA A 83 3.02 9.51 5.39
CA ALA A 83 2.51 10.83 5.05
C ALA A 83 2.05 10.91 3.60
N TRP A 84 2.82 10.31 2.69
CA TRP A 84 2.48 10.29 1.28
C TRP A 84 1.19 9.49 1.03
N MET A 85 1.05 8.34 1.68
CA MET A 85 -0.11 7.46 1.49
C MET A 85 -1.43 8.12 1.86
N VAL A 86 -1.42 8.96 2.90
CA VAL A 86 -2.65 9.55 3.45
C VAL A 86 -2.87 10.99 3.03
N GLY A 87 -1.94 11.60 2.31
CA GLY A 87 -2.05 12.99 1.88
C GLY A 87 -2.71 13.14 0.53
N ALA A 88 -3.32 14.29 0.28
CA ALA A 88 -3.85 14.63 -1.04
C ALA A 88 -2.68 14.72 -2.04
N ASN A 89 -2.88 14.22 -3.24
CA ASN A 89 -1.81 14.12 -4.23
C ASN A 89 -2.21 14.77 -5.55
N PRO A 90 -1.50 15.82 -6.00
CA PRO A 90 -1.84 16.49 -7.26
C PRO A 90 -1.82 15.57 -8.48
N ARG A 91 -0.94 14.56 -8.49
CA ARG A 91 -0.89 13.59 -9.59
C ARG A 91 -2.08 12.65 -9.60
N LEU A 92 -2.85 12.61 -8.52
CA LEU A 92 -4.04 11.77 -8.37
C LEU A 92 -5.31 12.62 -8.26
N GLU A 93 -5.27 13.81 -8.85
CA GLU A 93 -6.42 14.74 -8.85
C GLU A 93 -6.83 15.12 -7.42
N GLU A 94 -5.84 15.32 -6.57
CA GLU A 94 -5.99 15.68 -5.16
C GLU A 94 -6.60 14.57 -4.30
N GLN A 95 -6.79 13.38 -4.83
CA GLN A 95 -7.19 12.23 -4.02
C GLN A 95 -6.00 11.66 -3.27
N THR A 96 -6.28 10.93 -2.19
CA THR A 96 -5.20 10.27 -1.46
C THR A 96 -4.79 8.98 -2.16
N PRO A 97 -3.52 8.60 -2.09
CA PRO A 97 -3.09 7.29 -2.58
C PRO A 97 -3.89 6.13 -1.98
N VAL A 98 -4.24 6.21 -0.69
CA VAL A 98 -5.09 5.21 -0.03
C VAL A 98 -6.41 5.03 -0.76
N THR A 99 -7.06 6.14 -1.14
CA THR A 99 -8.32 6.08 -1.91
C THR A 99 -8.11 5.44 -3.28
N CYS A 100 -7.03 5.80 -3.96
CA CYS A 100 -6.73 5.23 -5.28
C CYS A 100 -6.42 3.73 -5.22
N ILE A 101 -5.79 3.27 -4.15
CA ILE A 101 -5.56 1.85 -3.92
C ILE A 101 -6.89 1.13 -3.70
N ARG A 102 -7.78 1.71 -2.89
CA ARG A 102 -9.10 1.14 -2.66
C ARG A 102 -9.89 1.02 -3.96
N GLU A 103 -9.70 1.95 -4.88
CA GLU A 103 -10.35 1.93 -6.19
C GLU A 103 -9.60 1.08 -7.21
N LEU A 104 -8.49 0.44 -6.82
CA LEU A 104 -7.64 -0.36 -7.68
C LEU A 104 -7.15 0.40 -8.92
N ARG A 105 -6.84 1.69 -8.74
CA ARG A 105 -6.22 2.52 -9.78
C ARG A 105 -4.73 2.25 -9.80
N THR A 106 -4.37 1.03 -10.19
CA THR A 106 -3.01 0.49 -10.07
C THR A 106 -1.97 1.31 -10.84
N ILE A 107 -2.24 1.61 -12.10
CA ILE A 107 -1.28 2.36 -12.93
C ILE A 107 -1.08 3.76 -12.39
N ASP A 108 -2.17 4.42 -12.00
CA ASP A 108 -2.11 5.79 -11.51
C ASP A 108 -1.32 5.89 -10.20
N VAL A 109 -1.62 5.03 -9.24
CA VAL A 109 -0.99 5.13 -7.92
C VAL A 109 0.47 4.67 -7.96
N LEU A 110 0.80 3.63 -8.71
CA LEU A 110 2.19 3.21 -8.86
C LEU A 110 2.99 4.25 -9.62
N GLY A 111 2.42 4.84 -10.66
CA GLY A 111 3.07 5.91 -11.41
C GLY A 111 3.34 7.13 -10.55
N ALA A 112 2.39 7.51 -9.69
CA ALA A 112 2.58 8.63 -8.78
C ALA A 112 3.67 8.34 -7.74
N ALA A 113 3.72 7.11 -7.22
CA ALA A 113 4.75 6.71 -6.26
C ALA A 113 6.14 6.74 -6.90
N GLU A 114 6.26 6.20 -8.10
CA GLU A 114 7.53 6.19 -8.82
C GLU A 114 8.00 7.60 -9.16
N ALA A 115 7.07 8.46 -9.58
CA ALA A 115 7.39 9.84 -9.88
C ALA A 115 7.91 10.58 -8.63
N PHE A 116 7.25 10.36 -7.50
CA PHE A 116 7.68 10.98 -6.24
C PHE A 116 9.11 10.57 -5.88
N VAL A 117 9.40 9.28 -5.96
CA VAL A 117 10.71 8.74 -5.60
C VAL A 117 11.78 9.22 -6.58
N ASN A 118 11.48 9.25 -7.88
CA ASN A 118 12.45 9.61 -8.91
C ASN A 118 12.65 11.11 -9.07
N ASP A 119 11.61 11.91 -8.82
CA ASP A 119 11.66 13.37 -8.99
C ASP A 119 12.16 14.08 -7.74
N ASN A 120 12.33 13.36 -6.65
CA ASN A 120 12.77 13.96 -5.40
C ASN A 120 14.27 14.29 -5.50
N PRO A 121 14.64 15.57 -5.60
CA PRO A 121 16.06 15.94 -5.62
C PRO A 121 16.63 15.68 -4.23
N ALA A 122 17.53 14.76 -4.16
CA ALA A 122 18.15 14.39 -2.89
C ALA A 122 18.86 15.58 -2.25
#